data_41d28797f0169e202dc3eb4c378012b7
#
_entry.id   41d28797f0169e202dc3eb4c378012b7
#
_cell.length_a   1.000
_cell.length_b   1.000
_cell.length_c   1.000
_cell.angle_alpha   90.00
_cell.angle_beta   90.00
_cell.angle_gamma   90.00
#
_symmetry.space_group_name_H-M   'P 1'
#
loop_
_entity.id
_entity.type
_entity.pdbx_description
1 polymer ?
#
loop_
_entity_poly.entity_id
_entity_poly.type
_entity_poly.pdbx_seq_one_letter_code
_entity_poly.pdbx_strand_id
1 'polypeptide(L)'
;MVTRIGINGFGRIGRQVTRAIKERHPDKLQVVVINDLADTQTNAHLFKYDSNYGTYPGTVEATEDGILIDGSLVKVLAERDPADLPWGDHGVDIVVESTGFFTD
;
A
#
# COMPACT_ATOMS: atom_id res chain seq x y z
N MET A 1 -16.01 -5.62 11.83
CA MET A 1 -15.61 -6.10 10.49
C MET A 1 -14.63 -5.13 9.87
N VAL A 2 -13.55 -5.65 9.29
CA VAL A 2 -12.50 -4.81 8.70
C VAL A 2 -12.77 -4.63 7.20
N THR A 3 -12.69 -3.38 6.74
CA THR A 3 -12.73 -3.08 5.30
C THR A 3 -11.34 -3.27 4.72
N ARG A 4 -11.22 -4.06 3.67
CA ARG A 4 -9.93 -4.40 3.07
C ARG A 4 -9.67 -3.49 1.87
N ILE A 5 -8.52 -2.83 1.91
CA ILE A 5 -8.17 -1.76 0.97
C ILE A 5 -7.05 -2.24 0.04
N GLY A 6 -7.25 -2.00 -1.25
CA GLY A 6 -6.18 -2.11 -2.24
C GLY A 6 -5.75 -0.72 -2.66
N ILE A 7 -4.46 -0.55 -2.94
CA ILE A 7 -3.93 0.75 -3.37
C ILE A 7 -3.28 0.57 -4.74
N ASN A 8 -3.80 1.28 -5.74
CA ASN A 8 -3.20 1.29 -7.06
C ASN A 8 -2.30 2.52 -7.19
N GLY A 9 -1.00 2.29 -7.16
CA GLY A 9 0.01 3.34 -7.15
C GLY A 9 0.47 3.68 -5.74
N PHE A 10 1.71 3.30 -5.40
CA PHE A 10 2.25 3.54 -4.06
C PHE A 10 3.19 4.74 -4.07
N GLY A 11 2.73 5.83 -4.69
CA GLY A 11 3.40 7.12 -4.63
C GLY A 11 3.12 7.81 -3.31
N ARG A 12 3.33 9.13 -3.30
CA ARG A 12 3.15 9.92 -2.08
C ARG A 12 1.75 9.76 -1.49
N ILE A 13 0.72 9.85 -2.33
CA ILE A 13 -0.67 9.75 -1.85
C ILE A 13 -0.97 8.36 -1.29
N GLY A 14 -0.57 7.30 -2.01
CA GLY A 14 -0.81 5.94 -1.55
C GLY A 14 -0.10 5.64 -0.24
N ARG A 15 1.14 6.12 -0.09
CA ARG A 15 1.89 5.95 1.16
C ARG A 15 1.25 6.72 2.31
N GLN A 16 0.76 7.94 2.06
CA GLN A 16 0.07 8.74 3.08
C GLN A 16 -1.23 8.07 3.53
N VAL A 17 -2.00 7.54 2.59
CA VAL A 17 -3.24 6.82 2.91
C VAL A 17 -2.93 5.60 3.79
N THR A 18 -1.92 4.81 3.41
CA THR A 18 -1.54 3.63 4.18
C THR A 18 -1.12 4.00 5.60
N ARG A 19 -0.31 5.05 5.72
CA ARG A 19 0.15 5.52 7.03
C ARG A 19 -1.01 6.02 7.88
N ALA A 20 -1.93 6.79 7.29
CA ALA A 20 -3.09 7.31 8.00
C ALA A 20 -3.98 6.17 8.52
N ILE A 21 -4.18 5.13 7.71
CA ILE A 21 -4.96 3.96 8.12
C ILE A 21 -4.31 3.29 9.33
N LYS A 22 -2.99 3.08 9.28
CA LYS A 22 -2.26 2.43 10.38
C LYS A 22 -2.30 3.24 11.67
N GLU A 23 -2.24 4.55 11.57
CA GLU A 23 -2.20 5.43 12.73
C GLU A 23 -3.57 5.72 13.32
N ARG A 24 -4.61 5.82 12.48
CA ARG A 24 -5.92 6.32 12.91
C ARG A 24 -7.03 5.30 12.89
N HIS A 25 -6.95 4.31 11.99
CA HIS A 25 -8.06 3.38 11.78
C HIS A 25 -7.58 1.92 11.68
N PRO A 26 -6.65 1.47 12.55
CA PRO A 26 -6.11 0.11 12.39
C PRO A 26 -7.14 -0.99 12.63
N ASP A 27 -8.22 -0.68 13.35
CA ASP A 27 -9.26 -1.67 13.67
C ASP A 27 -10.36 -1.74 12.62
N LYS A 28 -10.47 -0.74 11.75
CA LYS A 28 -11.58 -0.65 10.81
C LYS A 28 -11.15 -0.82 9.36
N LEU A 29 -9.92 -0.43 9.05
CA LEU A 29 -9.40 -0.46 7.69
C LEU A 29 -8.08 -1.21 7.67
N GLN A 30 -7.87 -2.01 6.63
CA GLN A 30 -6.63 -2.76 6.48
C GLN A 30 -6.18 -2.70 5.02
N VAL A 31 -4.96 -2.22 4.78
CA VAL A 31 -4.36 -2.27 3.45
C VAL A 31 -3.82 -3.68 3.25
N VAL A 32 -4.29 -4.37 2.22
CA VAL A 32 -3.93 -5.77 1.97
C VAL A 32 -3.14 -5.97 0.69
N VAL A 33 -3.29 -5.08 -0.28
CA VAL A 33 -2.62 -5.17 -1.58
C VAL A 33 -2.21 -3.78 -2.05
N ILE A 34 -0.99 -3.68 -2.57
CA ILE A 34 -0.50 -2.48 -3.24
C ILE A 34 -0.08 -2.89 -4.64
N ASN A 35 -0.47 -2.11 -5.64
CA ASN A 35 0.04 -2.28 -7.00
C ASN A 35 0.95 -1.11 -7.34
N ASP A 36 2.21 -1.40 -7.67
CA ASP A 36 3.17 -0.39 -8.06
C ASP A 36 4.27 -1.02 -8.90
N LEU A 37 4.81 -0.27 -9.84
CA LEU A 37 5.85 -0.79 -10.74
C LEU A 37 7.24 -0.83 -10.12
N ALA A 38 7.46 -0.09 -9.04
CA ALA A 38 8.71 -0.18 -8.29
C ALA A 38 8.79 -1.49 -7.52
N ASP A 39 10.00 -1.94 -7.19
CA ASP A 39 10.16 -3.17 -6.44
C ASP A 39 9.75 -3.04 -4.97
N THR A 40 9.64 -4.17 -4.29
CA THR A 40 9.17 -4.19 -2.91
C THR A 40 10.14 -3.51 -1.95
N GLN A 41 11.44 -3.62 -2.20
CA GLN A 41 12.45 -2.98 -1.35
C GLN A 41 12.36 -1.45 -1.45
N THR A 42 12.20 -0.94 -2.67
CA THR A 42 12.04 0.49 -2.89
C THR A 42 10.77 1.01 -2.23
N ASN A 43 9.65 0.30 -2.40
CA ASN A 43 8.39 0.69 -1.79
C ASN A 43 8.45 0.65 -0.27
N ALA A 44 9.08 -0.36 0.30
CA ALA A 44 9.25 -0.46 1.76
C ALA A 44 10.09 0.69 2.28
N HIS A 45 11.19 1.00 1.60
CA HIS A 45 12.07 2.10 1.99
C HIS A 45 11.34 3.44 1.95
N LEU A 46 10.61 3.70 0.87
CA LEU A 46 9.86 4.95 0.72
C LEU A 46 8.76 5.09 1.77
N PHE A 47 8.12 3.99 2.13
CA PHE A 47 7.12 4.03 3.19
C PHE A 47 7.74 4.32 4.55
N LYS A 48 8.87 3.67 4.85
CA LYS A 48 9.54 3.80 6.15
C LYS A 48 10.11 5.21 6.37
N TYR A 49 10.71 5.80 5.32
CA TYR A 49 11.48 7.04 5.42
C TYR A 49 10.86 8.18 4.61
N ASP A 50 9.62 8.53 4.93
CA ASP A 50 8.95 9.63 4.24
C ASP A 50 9.56 10.96 4.66
N SER A 51 9.96 11.78 3.67
CA SER A 51 10.63 13.05 3.95
C SER A 51 9.71 14.10 4.58
N ASN A 52 8.40 13.98 4.36
CA ASN A 52 7.44 14.96 4.89
C ASN A 52 6.92 14.57 6.28
N TYR A 53 6.78 13.29 6.55
CA TYR A 53 6.16 12.80 7.78
C TYR A 53 7.15 12.10 8.71
N GLY A 54 8.42 12.04 8.29
CA GLY A 54 9.46 11.40 9.08
C GLY A 54 9.42 9.88 8.99
N THR A 55 10.23 9.24 9.81
CA THR A 55 10.34 7.79 9.84
C THR A 55 9.07 7.17 10.43
N TYR A 56 8.53 6.15 9.74
CA TYR A 56 7.39 5.41 10.26
C TYR A 56 7.78 4.73 11.58
N PRO A 57 7.00 4.91 12.66
CA PRO A 57 7.41 4.43 13.99
C PRO A 57 7.31 2.92 14.19
N GLY A 58 6.62 2.21 13.30
CA GLY A 58 6.51 0.76 13.38
C GLY A 58 7.60 0.05 12.59
N THR A 59 7.39 -1.25 12.36
CA THR A 59 8.32 -2.07 11.59
C THR A 59 7.89 -2.15 10.13
N VAL A 60 8.84 -2.09 9.21
CA VAL A 60 8.60 -2.22 7.78
C VAL A 60 9.69 -3.10 7.20
N GLU A 61 9.31 -4.22 6.58
CA GLU A 61 10.26 -5.16 5.97
C GLU A 61 9.79 -5.59 4.60
N ALA A 62 10.71 -5.59 3.62
CA ALA A 62 10.42 -6.13 2.30
C ALA A 62 10.55 -7.65 2.34
N THR A 63 9.62 -8.35 1.69
CA THR A 63 9.64 -9.80 1.53
C THR A 63 9.53 -10.15 0.05
N GLU A 64 9.54 -11.44 -0.28
CA GLU A 64 9.37 -11.88 -1.67
C GLU A 64 7.99 -11.51 -2.22
N ASP A 65 6.97 -11.56 -1.37
CA ASP A 65 5.58 -11.37 -1.79
C ASP A 65 5.06 -9.96 -1.57
N GLY A 66 5.74 -9.17 -0.76
CA GLY A 66 5.25 -7.84 -0.44
C GLY A 66 6.01 -7.17 0.69
N ILE A 67 5.29 -6.41 1.48
CA ILE A 67 5.86 -5.63 2.58
C ILE A 67 5.17 -6.00 3.88
N LEU A 68 5.96 -6.32 4.91
CA LEU A 68 5.44 -6.52 6.25
C LEU A 68 5.43 -5.17 6.97
N ILE A 69 4.26 -4.69 7.31
CA ILE A 69 4.10 -3.46 8.09
C ILE A 69 3.51 -3.84 9.44
N ASP A 70 4.28 -3.64 10.50
CA ASP A 70 3.90 -4.03 11.87
C ASP A 70 3.51 -5.51 11.95
N GLY A 71 4.18 -6.36 11.17
CA GLY A 71 3.93 -7.79 11.16
C GLY A 71 2.80 -8.26 10.27
N SER A 72 2.09 -7.33 9.60
CA SER A 72 1.01 -7.67 8.68
C SER A 72 1.50 -7.59 7.24
N LEU A 73 1.29 -8.65 6.48
CA LEU A 73 1.73 -8.68 5.08
C LEU A 73 0.79 -7.86 4.19
N VAL A 74 1.39 -6.93 3.45
CA VAL A 74 0.73 -6.20 2.37
C VAL A 74 1.32 -6.71 1.06
N LYS A 75 0.52 -7.36 0.24
CA LYS A 75 0.99 -7.93 -1.01
C LYS A 75 1.31 -6.83 -2.01
N VAL A 76 2.40 -6.98 -2.76
CA VAL A 76 2.79 -5.98 -3.78
C VAL A 76 2.72 -6.62 -5.15
N LEU A 77 1.95 -5.98 -6.04
CA LEU A 77 1.79 -6.39 -7.44
C LEU A 77 2.44 -5.33 -8.33
N ALA A 78 2.79 -5.72 -9.54
CA ALA A 78 3.44 -4.82 -10.50
C ALA A 78 2.77 -4.89 -11.87
N GLU A 79 1.45 -4.67 -11.90
CA GLU A 79 0.66 -4.71 -13.12
C GLU A 79 0.50 -3.33 -13.71
N ARG A 80 0.80 -3.19 -15.01
CA ARG A 80 0.64 -1.91 -15.71
C ARG A 80 -0.80 -1.60 -16.06
N ASP A 81 -1.56 -2.65 -16.39
CA ASP A 81 -2.97 -2.49 -16.78
C ASP A 81 -3.87 -2.74 -15.57
N PRO A 82 -4.59 -1.71 -15.09
CA PRO A 82 -5.47 -1.88 -13.93
C PRO A 82 -6.56 -2.92 -14.16
N ALA A 83 -6.93 -3.20 -15.41
CA ALA A 83 -7.94 -4.21 -15.71
C ALA A 83 -7.46 -5.63 -15.37
N ASP A 84 -6.14 -5.84 -15.32
CA ASP A 84 -5.55 -7.13 -15.00
C ASP A 84 -5.36 -7.36 -13.52
N LEU A 85 -5.70 -6.39 -12.68
CA LEU A 85 -5.47 -6.49 -11.24
C LEU A 85 -6.50 -7.41 -10.58
N PRO A 86 -6.05 -8.44 -9.88
CA PRO A 86 -6.95 -9.41 -9.25
C PRO A 86 -7.42 -8.95 -7.86
N TRP A 87 -8.03 -7.77 -7.79
CA TRP A 87 -8.48 -7.22 -6.51
C TRP A 87 -9.42 -8.18 -5.76
N GLY A 88 -10.36 -8.79 -6.49
CA GLY A 88 -11.31 -9.72 -5.88
C GLY A 88 -10.64 -10.95 -5.28
N ASP A 89 -9.58 -11.44 -5.94
CA ASP A 89 -8.85 -12.62 -5.48
C ASP A 89 -8.10 -12.35 -4.17
N HIS A 90 -7.82 -11.09 -3.88
CA HIS A 90 -7.16 -10.68 -2.64
C HIS A 90 -8.13 -10.19 -1.58
N GLY A 91 -9.43 -10.30 -1.84
CA GLY A 91 -10.47 -9.91 -0.90
C GLY A 91 -10.56 -8.41 -0.67
N VAL A 92 -10.26 -7.62 -1.69
CA VAL A 92 -10.28 -6.16 -1.59
C VAL A 92 -11.71 -5.66 -1.71
N ASP A 93 -12.11 -4.81 -0.77
CA ASP A 93 -13.44 -4.19 -0.77
C ASP A 93 -13.45 -2.83 -1.46
N ILE A 94 -12.38 -2.05 -1.27
CA ILE A 94 -12.25 -0.70 -1.82
C ILE A 94 -10.86 -0.54 -2.41
N VAL A 95 -10.77 0.06 -3.60
CA VAL A 95 -9.50 0.38 -4.25
C VAL A 95 -9.29 1.89 -4.21
N VAL A 96 -8.13 2.31 -3.71
CA VAL A 96 -7.71 3.70 -3.74
C VAL A 96 -6.85 3.90 -4.98
N GLU A 97 -7.27 4.77 -5.88
CA GLU A 97 -6.54 5.06 -7.11
C GLU A 97 -5.60 6.25 -6.85
N SER A 98 -4.31 6.01 -6.87
CA SER A 98 -3.32 7.04 -6.57
C SER A 98 -2.09 6.98 -7.47
N THR A 99 -2.27 6.51 -8.70
CA THR A 99 -1.16 6.41 -9.66
C THR A 99 -0.68 7.78 -10.15
N GLY A 100 -1.52 8.78 -10.11
CA GLY A 100 -1.17 10.11 -10.59
C GLY A 100 -1.37 10.30 -12.10
N PHE A 101 -1.77 9.27 -12.82
CA PHE A 101 -1.96 9.38 -14.27
C PHE A 101 -3.09 10.34 -14.67
N PHE A 102 -3.98 10.60 -13.76
CA PHE A 102 -5.18 11.39 -14.06
C PHE A 102 -5.15 12.78 -13.44
N THR A 103 -3.98 13.22 -13.00
CA THR A 103 -3.84 14.51 -12.29
C THR A 103 -3.33 15.63 -13.17
N ASP A 104 -3.13 15.39 -14.42
CA ASP A 104 -2.60 16.39 -15.37
C ASP A 104 -3.63 17.46 -15.71
#